data_8c4ccc19c7763486e0510433d15b3f87
#
_entry.id   8c4ccc19c7763486e0510433d15b3f87
#
_cell.length_a   1.000
_cell.length_b   1.000
_cell.length_c   1.000
_cell.angle_alpha   90.00
_cell.angle_beta   90.00
_cell.angle_gamma   90.00
#
_symmetry.space_group_name_H-M   'P 1'
#
loop_
_entity.id
_entity.type
_entity.pdbx_description
1 polymer ?
#
loop_
_entity_poly.entity_id
_entity_poly.type
_entity_poly.pdbx_seq_one_letter_code
_entity_poly.pdbx_strand_id
1 'polypeptide(L)' 'MNLYLCHANGLTGPFGDYIHAATPAEARLKFYRDHKVTPFSVKFERRAK' A
#
# COMPACT_ATOMS: atom_id res chain seq x y z
N MET A 1 14.66 0.74 -2.88
CA MET A 1 13.23 0.61 -2.69
C MET A 1 12.73 1.44 -1.53
N ASN A 2 11.48 1.79 -1.54
CA ASN A 2 10.85 2.55 -0.47
C ASN A 2 9.78 1.73 0.22
N LEU A 3 9.46 2.13 1.45
CA LEU A 3 8.38 1.52 2.20
C LEU A 3 7.20 2.48 2.19
N TYR A 4 6.04 1.99 1.76
CA TYR A 4 4.81 2.78 1.72
C TYR A 4 3.77 2.16 2.64
N LEU A 5 3.03 3.02 3.33
CA LEU A 5 1.89 2.58 4.13
C LEU A 5 0.63 2.83 3.30
N CYS A 6 -0.07 1.76 2.98
CA CYS A 6 -1.28 1.82 2.17
C CYS A 6 -2.48 1.48 3.04
N HIS A 7 -3.55 2.26 2.90
CA HIS A 7 -4.80 2.01 3.62
C HIS A 7 -5.93 1.78 2.63
N ALA A 8 -6.81 0.86 2.97
CA ALA A 8 -7.98 0.53 2.15
C ALA A 8 -9.16 0.16 3.04
N ASN A 9 -10.34 0.11 2.45
CA ASN A 9 -11.53 -0.35 3.13
C ASN A 9 -11.76 -1.82 2.80
N GLY A 10 -11.83 -2.65 3.84
CA GLY A 10 -12.14 -4.06 3.70
C GLY A 10 -13.56 -4.35 4.15
N LEU A 11 -13.91 -5.64 4.18
CA LEU A 11 -15.24 -6.08 4.59
C LEU A 11 -15.53 -5.73 6.05
N THR A 12 -14.51 -5.76 6.90
CA THR A 12 -14.66 -5.51 8.32
C THR A 12 -14.25 -4.09 8.73
N GLY A 13 -13.96 -3.24 7.76
CA GLY A 13 -13.58 -1.86 8.01
C GLY A 13 -12.23 -1.51 7.40
N PRO A 14 -11.72 -0.31 7.69
CA PRO A 14 -10.44 0.12 7.13
C PRO A 14 -9.28 -0.71 7.70
N PHE A 15 -8.28 -0.94 6.86
CA PHE A 15 -7.07 -1.64 7.26
C PHE A 15 -5.88 -1.06 6.50
N GLY A 16 -4.68 -1.36 6.98
CA GLY A 16 -3.47 -0.88 6.33
C GLY A 16 -2.41 -1.96 6.25
N ASP A 17 -1.49 -1.77 5.32
CA ASP A 17 -0.37 -2.68 5.15
C ASP A 17 0.82 -1.92 4.61
N TYR A 18 2.03 -2.42 4.91
CA TYR A 18 3.27 -1.83 4.41
C TYR A 18 3.69 -2.54 3.13
N ILE A 19 3.99 -1.75 2.12
CA ILE A 19 4.36 -2.29 0.80
C ILE A 19 5.73 -1.74 0.40
N HIS A 20 6.64 -2.63 0.01
CA HIS A 20 7.92 -2.24 -0.57
C HIS A 20 7.74 -2.01 -2.06
N ALA A 21 8.11 -0.83 -2.52
CA ALA A 21 7.98 -0.47 -3.93
C ALA A 21 8.92 0.67 -4.27
N ALA A 22 9.20 0.84 -5.55
CA ALA A 22 10.05 1.92 -6.02
C ALA A 22 9.30 3.25 -6.10
N THR A 23 7.99 3.18 -6.38
CA THR A 23 7.14 4.37 -6.54
C THR A 23 5.80 4.14 -5.84
N PRO A 24 5.07 5.24 -5.53
CA PRO A 24 3.72 5.10 -4.97
C PRO A 24 2.76 4.34 -5.88
N ALA A 25 2.88 4.54 -7.20
CA ALA A 25 2.03 3.83 -8.15
C ALA A 25 2.27 2.33 -8.10
N GLU A 26 3.54 1.93 -7.98
CA GLU A 26 3.88 0.52 -7.86
C GLU A 26 3.35 -0.06 -6.55
N ALA A 27 3.44 0.72 -5.46
CA ALA A 27 2.90 0.29 -4.17
C ALA A 27 1.40 0.02 -4.25
N ARG A 28 0.68 0.90 -4.95
CA ARG A 28 -0.76 0.73 -5.14
C ARG A 28 -1.08 -0.56 -5.89
N LEU A 29 -0.34 -0.83 -6.96
CA LEU A 29 -0.57 -2.04 -7.76
C LEU A 29 -0.26 -3.30 -6.96
N LYS A 30 0.82 -3.28 -6.18
CA LYS A 30 1.16 -4.42 -5.34
C LYS A 30 0.11 -4.66 -4.27
N PHE A 31 -0.38 -3.58 -3.65
CA PHE A 31 -1.43 -3.69 -2.64
C PHE A 31 -2.69 -4.31 -3.23
N TYR A 32 -3.11 -3.82 -4.39
CA TYR A 32 -4.29 -4.36 -5.07
C TYR A 32 -4.11 -5.84 -5.38
N ARG A 33 -2.93 -6.23 -5.86
CA ARG A 33 -2.66 -7.61 -6.19
C ARG A 33 -2.77 -8.52 -4.97
N ASP A 34 -2.27 -8.03 -3.82
CA ASP A 34 -2.25 -8.83 -2.61
C ASP A 34 -3.60 -8.87 -1.90
N HIS A 35 -4.33 -7.77 -1.90
CA HIS A 35 -5.56 -7.63 -1.12
C HIS A 35 -6.82 -7.58 -1.95
N LYS A 36 -6.72 -7.42 -3.27
CA LYS A 36 -7.85 -7.36 -4.21
C LYS A 36 -8.74 -6.15 -4.00
N VAL A 37 -8.23 -5.12 -3.33
CA VAL A 37 -8.93 -3.84 -3.18
C VAL A 37 -7.95 -2.72 -3.47
N THR A 38 -8.45 -1.61 -4.03
CA THR A 38 -7.64 -0.45 -4.32
C THR A 38 -7.47 0.37 -3.04
N PRO A 39 -6.23 0.73 -2.67
CA PRO A 39 -6.04 1.57 -1.50
C PRO A 39 -6.55 2.99 -1.76
N PHE A 40 -7.13 3.62 -0.73
CA PHE A 40 -7.55 5.02 -0.83
C PHE A 40 -6.43 5.97 -0.40
N SER A 41 -5.36 5.44 0.19
CA SER A 41 -4.25 6.23 0.67
C SER A 41 -2.96 5.44 0.50
N VAL A 42 -1.95 6.08 -0.10
CA VAL A 42 -0.61 5.52 -0.23
C VAL A 42 0.35 6.57 0.28
N LYS A 43 0.99 6.30 1.41
CA LYS A 43 1.84 7.26 2.08
C LYS A 43 3.28 6.76 2.12
N PHE A 44 4.22 7.63 1.73
CA PHE A 44 5.64 7.30 1.88
C PHE A 44 5.97 7.22 3.37
N GLU A 45 6.51 6.11 3.79
CA GLU A 45 6.89 5.91 5.18
C GLU A 45 8.37 6.17 5.38
N ARG A 46 9.19 5.46 4.62
CA ARG A 46 10.64 5.63 4.71
C ARG A 46 11.32 4.91 3.55
N ARG A 47 12.56 5.26 3.35
CA ARG A 47 13.39 4.57 2.37
C ARG A 47 13.81 3.22 2.95
N ALA A 48 13.58 2.15 2.20
CA ALA A 48 13.98 0.82 2.58
C ALA A 48 15.02 0.31 1.60
N LYS A 49 15.97 -0.43 2.08
CA LYS A 49 17.00 -0.99 1.21
C LYS A 49 16.48 -2.18 0.45
#